data_2354fd12639f0ca07678250fd28ed888
#
_entry.id   2354fd12639f0ca07678250fd28ed888
#
_cell.length_a   1.000
_cell.length_b   1.000
_cell.length_c   1.000
_cell.angle_alpha   90.00
_cell.angle_beta   90.00
_cell.angle_gamma   90.00
#
_symmetry.space_group_name_H-M   'P 1'
#
loop_
_entity.id
_entity.type
_entity.pdbx_description
1 polymer ?
#
loop_
_entity_poly.entity_id
_entity_poly.type
_entity_poly.pdbx_seq_one_letter_code
_entity_poly.pdbx_strand_id
1 'polypeptide(L)'
;MSKPRATQEPDLQTRFVDVAGRRLRVAVREGDGRRRPLLLFNGLGVSLEGLQPFVDALPPETGVIRFDVPGVGESPTPVLPYRMWGMARLTSQLLDALDVPQVDVLGVSWGGALAQQFALQRPHRCRRLILVSTALGVLGGIPGRPRVIPEMLTRRRFDDPEHARQVAPKIYGGKARSEAQSSLIFAHMRINRRGLFYQQLAALGWTSLPFAPLIRQPTLILTGDDDPIIPPVNGRILRQALLNSELRIFHDGHLGLVTSADELAPIVEDFLNRT
;
A
#
# COMPACT_ATOMS: atom_id res chain seq x y z
N MET A 1 27.83 4.70 -30.78
CA MET A 1 26.46 4.81 -30.26
C MET A 1 26.14 3.47 -29.57
N SER A 2 26.34 3.40 -28.23
CA SER A 2 26.05 2.20 -27.46
C SER A 2 24.54 2.07 -27.25
N LYS A 3 23.99 0.88 -27.60
CA LYS A 3 22.60 0.53 -27.27
C LYS A 3 22.38 0.63 -25.75
N PRO A 4 21.26 1.18 -25.29
CA PRO A 4 20.94 1.14 -23.87
C PRO A 4 20.85 -0.32 -23.44
N ARG A 5 21.53 -0.68 -22.35
CA ARG A 5 21.40 -1.97 -21.68
C ARG A 5 19.94 -2.11 -21.27
N ALA A 6 19.29 -3.15 -21.78
CA ALA A 6 18.02 -3.60 -21.23
C ALA A 6 18.26 -3.85 -19.73
N THR A 7 17.62 -3.07 -18.90
CA THR A 7 17.50 -3.34 -17.46
C THR A 7 16.80 -4.68 -17.34
N GLN A 8 17.56 -5.72 -16.99
CA GLN A 8 16.96 -6.97 -16.51
C GLN A 8 16.07 -6.58 -15.35
N GLU A 9 14.77 -6.87 -15.48
CA GLU A 9 13.87 -6.83 -14.34
C GLU A 9 14.52 -7.68 -13.24
N PRO A 10 14.70 -7.15 -12.01
CA PRO A 10 15.19 -7.95 -10.92
C PRO A 10 14.27 -9.16 -10.79
N ASP A 11 14.84 -10.35 -10.79
CA ASP A 11 14.10 -11.62 -10.74
C ASP A 11 13.34 -11.66 -9.41
N LEU A 12 12.10 -11.17 -9.45
CA LEU A 12 11.22 -11.07 -8.29
C LEU A 12 10.82 -12.49 -7.90
N GLN A 13 11.60 -13.12 -7.04
CA GLN A 13 11.31 -14.46 -6.56
C GLN A 13 10.00 -14.45 -5.79
N THR A 14 8.95 -14.88 -6.46
CA THR A 14 7.64 -15.08 -5.86
C THR A 14 7.40 -16.55 -5.57
N ARG A 15 6.72 -16.81 -4.46
CA ARG A 15 6.27 -18.16 -4.10
C ARG A 15 4.85 -18.13 -3.56
N PHE A 16 4.18 -19.25 -3.61
CA PHE A 16 2.91 -19.41 -2.94
C PHE A 16 3.11 -19.98 -1.53
N VAL A 17 2.42 -19.38 -0.56
CA VAL A 17 2.40 -19.79 0.83
C VAL A 17 0.97 -20.14 1.22
N ASP A 18 0.77 -21.32 1.79
CA ASP A 18 -0.53 -21.75 2.29
C ASP A 18 -0.73 -21.22 3.71
N VAL A 19 -1.74 -20.40 3.92
CA VAL A 19 -2.02 -19.70 5.17
C VAL A 19 -3.49 -19.86 5.53
N ALA A 20 -3.78 -20.58 6.60
CA ALA A 20 -5.14 -20.80 7.10
C ALA A 20 -6.13 -21.27 6.01
N GLY A 21 -5.70 -22.23 5.19
CA GLY A 21 -6.48 -22.77 4.07
C GLY A 21 -6.62 -21.84 2.86
N ARG A 22 -5.79 -20.80 2.77
CA ARG A 22 -5.72 -19.88 1.64
C ARG A 22 -4.33 -19.87 1.06
N ARG A 23 -4.24 -19.90 -0.25
CA ARG A 23 -2.98 -19.80 -0.98
C ARG A 23 -2.70 -18.36 -1.31
N LEU A 24 -1.58 -17.81 -0.82
CA LEU A 24 -1.16 -16.42 -1.05
C LEU A 24 0.11 -16.39 -1.88
N ARG A 25 0.14 -15.55 -2.90
CA ARG A 25 1.38 -15.23 -3.61
C ARG A 25 2.16 -14.20 -2.81
N VAL A 26 3.42 -14.50 -2.56
CA VAL A 26 4.31 -13.73 -1.67
C VAL A 26 5.63 -13.49 -2.38
N ALA A 27 6.19 -12.30 -2.21
CA ALA A 27 7.55 -11.95 -2.57
C ALA A 27 8.31 -11.53 -1.32
N VAL A 28 9.47 -12.12 -1.12
CA VAL A 28 10.37 -11.80 0.00
C VAL A 28 11.71 -11.38 -0.59
N ARG A 29 12.15 -10.18 -0.24
CA ARG A 29 13.54 -9.74 -0.40
C ARG A 29 14.19 -9.87 0.98
N GLU A 30 15.18 -10.75 1.07
CA GLU A 30 15.95 -10.89 2.29
C GLU A 30 16.77 -9.62 2.55
N GLY A 31 16.83 -9.20 3.80
CA GLY A 31 17.71 -8.12 4.24
C GLY A 31 18.98 -8.65 4.88
N ASP A 32 19.76 -7.76 5.48
CA ASP A 32 20.99 -8.12 6.21
C ASP A 32 20.74 -8.79 7.59
N GLY A 33 19.49 -8.97 7.97
CA GLY A 33 19.07 -9.55 9.26
C GLY A 33 19.26 -8.64 10.47
N ARG A 34 19.85 -7.45 10.30
CA ARG A 34 20.06 -6.51 11.41
C ARG A 34 18.79 -5.76 11.79
N ARG A 35 17.84 -5.67 10.87
CA ARG A 35 16.58 -4.94 11.03
C ARG A 35 15.37 -5.84 10.84
N ARG A 36 14.23 -5.39 11.34
CA ARG A 36 12.95 -6.03 11.02
C ARG A 36 12.64 -5.79 9.55
N PRO A 37 12.10 -6.79 8.83
CA PRO A 37 11.70 -6.59 7.45
C PRO A 37 10.50 -5.61 7.36
N LEU A 38 10.42 -4.90 6.24
CA LEU A 38 9.34 -4.00 5.92
C LEU A 38 8.22 -4.78 5.21
N LEU A 39 7.05 -4.87 5.85
CA LEU A 39 5.85 -5.43 5.27
C LEU A 39 5.08 -4.35 4.51
N LEU A 40 4.84 -4.55 3.21
CA LEU A 40 4.13 -3.60 2.35
C LEU A 40 2.70 -4.05 2.08
N PHE A 41 1.74 -3.15 2.29
CA PHE A 41 0.35 -3.31 1.89
C PHE A 41 0.03 -2.37 0.73
N ASN A 42 -0.34 -2.94 -0.41
CA ASN A 42 -0.68 -2.21 -1.62
C ASN A 42 -2.07 -1.55 -1.56
N GLY A 43 -2.29 -0.60 -2.47
CA GLY A 43 -3.57 0.03 -2.69
C GLY A 43 -4.61 -0.91 -3.32
N LEU A 44 -5.81 -0.38 -3.53
CA LEU A 44 -6.95 -1.09 -4.11
C LEU A 44 -6.64 -1.62 -5.52
N GLY A 45 -6.71 -2.92 -5.71
CA GLY A 45 -6.54 -3.58 -7.02
C GLY A 45 -5.11 -3.70 -7.51
N VAL A 46 -4.13 -3.36 -6.70
CA VAL A 46 -2.71 -3.35 -7.06
C VAL A 46 -2.04 -4.62 -6.58
N SER A 47 -1.41 -5.36 -7.50
CA SER A 47 -0.61 -6.56 -7.18
C SER A 47 0.73 -6.20 -6.54
N LEU A 48 1.44 -7.18 -6.04
CA LEU A 48 2.69 -6.99 -5.30
C LEU A 48 3.79 -6.27 -6.12
N GLU A 49 3.74 -6.33 -7.45
CA GLU A 49 4.65 -5.62 -8.35
C GLU A 49 4.44 -4.10 -8.35
N GLY A 50 3.23 -3.63 -8.02
CA GLY A 50 2.88 -2.21 -8.13
C GLY A 50 3.73 -1.27 -7.27
N LEU A 51 4.39 -1.76 -6.23
CA LEU A 51 5.36 -1.00 -5.43
C LEU A 51 6.82 -1.37 -5.74
N GLN A 52 7.10 -2.06 -6.86
CA GLN A 52 8.46 -2.43 -7.24
C GLN A 52 9.40 -1.21 -7.33
N PRO A 53 9.03 -0.06 -7.95
CA PRO A 53 9.89 1.12 -8.00
C PRO A 53 10.33 1.60 -6.60
N PHE A 54 9.43 1.55 -5.62
CA PHE A 54 9.77 1.92 -4.25
C PHE A 54 10.72 0.91 -3.60
N VAL A 55 10.49 -0.38 -3.84
CA VAL A 55 11.37 -1.45 -3.30
C VAL A 55 12.76 -1.35 -3.90
N ASP A 56 12.89 -1.01 -5.18
CA ASP A 56 14.19 -0.83 -5.85
C ASP A 56 14.96 0.40 -5.34
N ALA A 57 14.22 1.43 -4.90
CA ALA A 57 14.80 2.63 -4.30
C ALA A 57 15.24 2.44 -2.83
N LEU A 58 14.78 1.37 -2.16
CA LEU A 58 15.25 1.03 -0.80
C LEU A 58 16.64 0.38 -0.84
N PRO A 59 17.50 0.62 0.15
CA PRO A 59 18.78 -0.08 0.28
C PRO A 59 18.62 -1.60 0.18
N PRO A 60 19.55 -2.31 -0.48
CA PRO A 60 19.46 -3.77 -0.64
C PRO A 60 19.46 -4.52 0.70
N GLU A 61 20.01 -3.92 1.76
CA GLU A 61 20.03 -4.46 3.12
C GLU A 61 18.65 -4.45 3.79
N THR A 62 17.68 -3.69 3.26
CA THR A 62 16.32 -3.64 3.81
C THR A 62 15.53 -4.85 3.36
N GLY A 63 15.23 -5.75 4.30
CA GLY A 63 14.33 -6.88 4.03
C GLY A 63 12.91 -6.37 3.71
N VAL A 64 12.25 -6.97 2.71
CA VAL A 64 10.90 -6.56 2.29
C VAL A 64 10.00 -7.77 2.10
N ILE A 65 8.80 -7.71 2.67
CA ILE A 65 7.75 -8.72 2.48
C ILE A 65 6.57 -8.07 1.78
N ARG A 66 6.13 -8.67 0.67
CA ARG A 66 4.94 -8.26 -0.07
C ARG A 66 4.09 -9.48 -0.38
N PHE A 67 2.80 -9.30 -0.45
CA PHE A 67 1.90 -10.36 -0.89
C PHE A 67 0.68 -9.79 -1.61
N ASP A 68 0.13 -10.59 -2.49
CA ASP A 68 -1.15 -10.31 -3.11
C ASP A 68 -2.28 -10.66 -2.12
N VAL A 69 -3.11 -9.70 -1.77
CA VAL A 69 -4.30 -10.00 -0.97
C VAL A 69 -5.25 -10.92 -1.75
N PRO A 70 -6.04 -11.78 -1.08
CA PRO A 70 -6.94 -12.71 -1.77
C PRO A 70 -7.84 -12.03 -2.83
N GLY A 71 -7.73 -12.48 -4.08
CA GLY A 71 -8.47 -11.94 -5.22
C GLY A 71 -7.76 -10.82 -5.98
N VAL A 72 -6.51 -10.51 -5.63
CA VAL A 72 -5.64 -9.56 -6.33
C VAL A 72 -4.42 -10.30 -6.86
N GLY A 73 -3.83 -9.82 -7.95
CA GLY A 73 -2.66 -10.44 -8.56
C GLY A 73 -2.92 -11.92 -8.87
N GLU A 74 -2.07 -12.78 -8.33
CA GLU A 74 -2.19 -14.24 -8.52
C GLU A 74 -2.70 -14.97 -7.25
N SER A 75 -3.00 -14.25 -6.17
CA SER A 75 -3.67 -14.87 -5.03
C SER A 75 -5.13 -15.21 -5.36
N PRO A 76 -5.56 -16.49 -5.19
CA PRO A 76 -6.91 -16.89 -5.52
C PRO A 76 -7.98 -16.08 -4.79
N THR A 77 -9.10 -15.84 -5.49
CA THR A 77 -10.24 -15.17 -4.88
C THR A 77 -10.95 -16.11 -3.91
N PRO A 78 -11.18 -15.70 -2.66
CA PRO A 78 -11.87 -16.54 -1.69
C PRO A 78 -13.37 -16.67 -2.02
N VAL A 79 -14.00 -17.71 -1.51
CA VAL A 79 -15.44 -17.96 -1.70
C VAL A 79 -16.26 -16.85 -1.03
N LEU A 80 -15.89 -16.48 0.20
CA LEU A 80 -16.58 -15.45 1.00
C LEU A 80 -15.77 -14.14 1.05
N PRO A 81 -16.47 -12.99 1.12
CA PRO A 81 -15.80 -11.71 1.29
C PRO A 81 -15.08 -11.64 2.64
N TYR A 82 -14.05 -10.84 2.68
CA TYR A 82 -13.29 -10.57 3.91
C TYR A 82 -13.55 -9.13 4.41
N ARG A 83 -13.16 -8.88 5.65
CA ARG A 83 -13.14 -7.57 6.29
C ARG A 83 -11.70 -7.21 6.70
N MET A 84 -11.43 -5.94 6.99
CA MET A 84 -10.08 -5.47 7.37
C MET A 84 -9.52 -6.25 8.56
N TRP A 85 -10.32 -6.54 9.59
CA TRP A 85 -9.88 -7.34 10.74
C TRP A 85 -9.50 -8.78 10.39
N GLY A 86 -10.21 -9.39 9.43
CA GLY A 86 -9.88 -10.72 8.92
C GLY A 86 -8.59 -10.73 8.11
N MET A 87 -8.35 -9.68 7.33
CA MET A 87 -7.10 -9.50 6.58
C MET A 87 -5.91 -9.27 7.52
N ALA A 88 -6.05 -8.46 8.56
CA ALA A 88 -5.01 -8.27 9.57
C ALA A 88 -4.65 -9.59 10.29
N ARG A 89 -5.67 -10.44 10.57
CA ARG A 89 -5.44 -11.79 11.12
C ARG A 89 -4.70 -12.69 10.12
N LEU A 90 -5.13 -12.71 8.87
CA LEU A 90 -4.49 -13.49 7.80
C LEU A 90 -3.03 -13.06 7.61
N THR A 91 -2.76 -11.77 7.64
CA THR A 91 -1.38 -11.24 7.59
C THR A 91 -0.53 -11.74 8.76
N SER A 92 -1.08 -11.75 9.99
CA SER A 92 -0.36 -12.30 11.14
C SER A 92 0.00 -13.79 10.94
N GLN A 93 -0.95 -14.56 10.41
CA GLN A 93 -0.73 -15.98 10.09
C GLN A 93 0.26 -16.19 8.94
N LEU A 94 0.29 -15.27 7.96
CA LEU A 94 1.32 -15.27 6.92
C LEU A 94 2.72 -15.06 7.53
N LEU A 95 2.86 -14.10 8.43
CA LEU A 95 4.13 -13.86 9.12
C LEU A 95 4.55 -15.04 9.99
N ASP A 96 3.59 -15.78 10.59
CA ASP A 96 3.87 -17.02 11.29
C ASP A 96 4.41 -18.10 10.35
N ALA A 97 3.79 -18.25 9.16
CA ALA A 97 4.23 -19.21 8.13
C ALA A 97 5.60 -18.84 7.49
N LEU A 98 6.05 -17.60 7.66
CA LEU A 98 7.35 -17.11 7.21
C LEU A 98 8.40 -17.05 8.33
N ASP A 99 8.06 -17.49 9.55
CA ASP A 99 8.91 -17.41 10.75
C ASP A 99 9.38 -15.97 11.08
N VAL A 100 8.54 -14.97 10.77
CA VAL A 100 8.84 -13.55 11.01
C VAL A 100 8.06 -13.04 12.22
N PRO A 101 8.69 -12.86 13.39
CA PRO A 101 7.98 -12.51 14.62
C PRO A 101 7.52 -11.05 14.67
N GLN A 102 8.21 -10.14 14.02
CA GLN A 102 7.93 -8.70 14.05
C GLN A 102 8.38 -8.02 12.76
N VAL A 103 7.61 -7.03 12.31
CA VAL A 103 7.84 -6.25 11.09
C VAL A 103 7.70 -4.76 11.34
N ASP A 104 8.28 -3.95 10.47
CA ASP A 104 7.82 -2.61 10.20
C ASP A 104 6.73 -2.68 9.13
N VAL A 105 5.74 -1.81 9.19
CA VAL A 105 4.57 -1.90 8.30
C VAL A 105 4.42 -0.61 7.51
N LEU A 106 4.33 -0.72 6.18
CA LEU A 106 3.97 0.37 5.30
C LEU A 106 2.68 0.03 4.56
N GLY A 107 1.72 0.93 4.58
CA GLY A 107 0.48 0.77 3.82
C GLY A 107 0.14 2.01 3.01
N VAL A 108 -0.19 1.81 1.72
CA VAL A 108 -0.61 2.89 0.83
C VAL A 108 -2.10 2.81 0.55
N SER A 109 -2.83 3.94 0.67
CA SER A 109 -4.25 4.03 0.32
C SER A 109 -5.10 2.98 1.07
N TRP A 110 -5.75 2.04 0.38
CA TRP A 110 -6.46 0.90 0.97
C TRP A 110 -5.55 0.07 1.88
N GLY A 111 -4.30 -0.13 1.47
CA GLY A 111 -3.30 -0.80 2.30
C GLY A 111 -2.97 -0.04 3.58
N GLY A 112 -3.11 1.29 3.58
CA GLY A 112 -2.99 2.11 4.79
C GLY A 112 -4.10 1.85 5.81
N ALA A 113 -5.31 1.55 5.35
CA ALA A 113 -6.39 1.09 6.23
C ALA A 113 -6.05 -0.29 6.85
N LEU A 114 -5.54 -1.22 6.03
CA LEU A 114 -5.10 -2.54 6.53
C LEU A 114 -3.91 -2.41 7.50
N ALA A 115 -2.97 -1.51 7.24
CA ALA A 115 -1.82 -1.26 8.11
C ALA A 115 -2.25 -0.74 9.49
N GLN A 116 -3.19 0.20 9.53
CA GLN A 116 -3.79 0.68 10.78
C GLN A 116 -4.51 -0.45 11.54
N GLN A 117 -5.31 -1.25 10.83
CA GLN A 117 -6.00 -2.40 11.43
C GLN A 117 -5.01 -3.44 11.96
N PHE A 118 -3.92 -3.70 11.24
CA PHE A 118 -2.88 -4.63 11.67
C PHE A 118 -2.15 -4.11 12.92
N ALA A 119 -1.71 -2.86 12.92
CA ALA A 119 -1.02 -2.24 14.05
C ALA A 119 -1.89 -2.22 15.33
N LEU A 120 -3.19 -1.95 15.19
CA LEU A 120 -4.15 -1.98 16.28
C LEU A 120 -4.37 -3.40 16.83
N GLN A 121 -4.57 -4.37 15.93
CA GLN A 121 -4.96 -5.73 16.29
C GLN A 121 -3.78 -6.62 16.67
N ARG A 122 -2.59 -6.30 16.20
CA ARG A 122 -1.34 -7.05 16.40
C ARG A 122 -0.19 -6.13 16.85
N PRO A 123 -0.36 -5.37 17.96
CA PRO A 123 0.59 -4.31 18.33
C PRO A 123 2.01 -4.83 18.54
N HIS A 124 2.19 -6.06 19.02
CA HIS A 124 3.51 -6.65 19.23
C HIS A 124 4.20 -7.11 17.94
N ARG A 125 3.44 -7.25 16.85
CA ARG A 125 3.94 -7.65 15.54
C ARG A 125 4.34 -6.45 14.66
N CYS A 126 3.89 -5.24 15.00
CA CYS A 126 4.19 -3.99 14.29
C CYS A 126 5.10 -3.12 15.14
N ARG A 127 6.37 -2.95 14.74
CA ARG A 127 7.34 -2.10 15.44
C ARG A 127 7.12 -0.62 15.11
N ARG A 128 7.05 -0.30 13.82
CA ARG A 128 6.83 1.04 13.27
C ARG A 128 5.75 0.99 12.20
N LEU A 129 5.03 2.08 12.03
CA LEU A 129 3.94 2.20 11.07
C LEU A 129 4.22 3.33 10.09
N ILE A 130 4.04 3.09 8.80
CA ILE A 130 4.16 4.09 7.75
C ILE A 130 2.86 4.11 6.96
N LEU A 131 2.21 5.26 6.91
CA LEU A 131 0.92 5.48 6.27
C LEU A 131 1.08 6.46 5.12
N VAL A 132 0.82 5.98 3.90
CA VAL A 132 1.01 6.78 2.69
C VAL A 132 -0.32 7.00 1.98
N SER A 133 -0.67 8.26 1.69
CA SER A 133 -1.86 8.63 0.91
C SER A 133 -3.11 7.87 1.39
N THR A 134 -3.39 7.91 2.69
CA THR A 134 -4.50 7.18 3.34
C THR A 134 -5.26 8.05 4.34
N ALA A 135 -6.31 7.51 4.93
CA ALA A 135 -7.19 8.20 5.88
C ALA A 135 -7.59 7.28 7.05
N LEU A 136 -8.32 7.82 8.03
CA LEU A 136 -8.91 7.05 9.13
C LEU A 136 -10.12 6.19 8.71
N GLY A 137 -10.37 6.04 7.41
CA GLY A 137 -11.51 5.33 6.84
C GLY A 137 -12.66 6.25 6.47
N VAL A 138 -13.80 5.65 6.07
CA VAL A 138 -14.94 6.38 5.49
C VAL A 138 -15.53 7.41 6.44
N LEU A 139 -15.63 7.11 7.74
CA LEU A 139 -16.24 8.01 8.73
C LEU A 139 -15.25 9.02 9.33
N GLY A 140 -13.96 8.80 9.17
CA GLY A 140 -12.91 9.65 9.77
C GLY A 140 -12.10 10.43 8.75
N GLY A 141 -12.43 10.31 7.45
CA GLY A 141 -11.70 10.94 6.37
C GLY A 141 -12.54 11.95 5.57
N ILE A 142 -11.85 12.91 4.98
CA ILE A 142 -12.43 13.81 3.99
C ILE A 142 -12.37 13.09 2.64
N PRO A 143 -13.52 12.95 1.93
CA PRO A 143 -13.56 12.27 0.65
C PRO A 143 -12.72 12.99 -0.41
N GLY A 144 -12.31 12.25 -1.42
CA GLY A 144 -11.64 12.78 -2.60
C GLY A 144 -12.50 13.79 -3.37
N ARG A 145 -11.88 14.42 -4.35
CA ARG A 145 -12.58 15.39 -5.22
C ARG A 145 -13.81 14.72 -5.87
N PRO A 146 -14.98 15.36 -5.92
CA PRO A 146 -16.22 14.75 -6.45
C PRO A 146 -16.07 14.16 -7.86
N ARG A 147 -15.22 14.75 -8.69
CA ARG A 147 -14.94 14.26 -10.06
C ARG A 147 -14.13 12.96 -10.11
N VAL A 148 -13.47 12.59 -9.02
CA VAL A 148 -12.61 11.39 -8.93
C VAL A 148 -13.40 10.19 -8.38
N ILE A 149 -14.39 10.44 -7.52
CA ILE A 149 -15.15 9.38 -6.84
C ILE A 149 -15.83 8.40 -7.81
N PRO A 150 -16.54 8.84 -8.87
CA PRO A 150 -17.14 7.92 -9.83
C PRO A 150 -16.12 7.02 -10.52
N GLU A 151 -14.95 7.57 -10.89
CA GLU A 151 -13.86 6.82 -11.52
C GLU A 151 -13.23 5.80 -10.56
N MET A 152 -13.20 6.11 -9.25
CA MET A 152 -12.71 5.16 -8.24
C MET A 152 -13.68 3.99 -8.01
N LEU A 153 -14.97 4.21 -8.21
CA LEU A 153 -16.01 3.19 -8.03
C LEU A 153 -16.21 2.33 -9.29
N THR A 154 -15.95 2.89 -10.48
CA THR A 154 -16.07 2.14 -11.73
C THR A 154 -14.92 1.14 -11.90
N ARG A 155 -15.24 0.07 -12.63
CA ARG A 155 -14.26 -0.94 -13.02
C ARG A 155 -13.58 -0.62 -14.35
N ARG A 156 -14.11 0.32 -15.11
CA ARG A 156 -13.65 0.59 -16.47
C ARG A 156 -12.14 0.84 -16.55
N ARG A 157 -11.56 1.50 -15.53
CA ARG A 157 -10.11 1.74 -15.44
C ARG A 157 -9.27 0.47 -15.28
N PHE A 158 -9.86 -0.67 -14.88
CA PHE A 158 -9.17 -1.96 -14.77
C PHE A 158 -9.37 -2.82 -16.03
N ASP A 159 -10.48 -2.63 -16.73
CA ASP A 159 -10.89 -3.45 -17.87
C ASP A 159 -10.50 -2.80 -19.21
N ASP A 160 -10.29 -1.47 -19.26
CA ASP A 160 -10.03 -0.68 -20.46
C ASP A 160 -8.74 0.14 -20.27
N PRO A 161 -7.59 -0.33 -20.82
CA PRO A 161 -6.31 0.35 -20.68
C PRO A 161 -6.28 1.76 -21.29
N GLU A 162 -7.07 2.00 -22.36
CA GLU A 162 -7.15 3.33 -22.98
C GLU A 162 -7.89 4.31 -22.06
N HIS A 163 -9.05 3.90 -21.54
CA HIS A 163 -9.77 4.69 -20.54
C HIS A 163 -8.89 4.94 -19.31
N ALA A 164 -8.17 3.92 -18.84
CA ALA A 164 -7.25 4.04 -17.71
C ALA A 164 -6.21 5.14 -17.93
N ARG A 165 -5.55 5.19 -19.10
CA ARG A 165 -4.58 6.23 -19.46
C ARG A 165 -5.21 7.63 -19.49
N GLN A 166 -6.42 7.76 -20.04
CA GLN A 166 -7.12 9.05 -20.13
C GLN A 166 -7.53 9.62 -18.76
N VAL A 167 -7.89 8.75 -17.80
CA VAL A 167 -8.38 9.19 -16.49
C VAL A 167 -7.29 9.30 -15.44
N ALA A 168 -6.16 8.61 -15.60
CA ALA A 168 -5.05 8.59 -14.65
C ALA A 168 -4.57 9.97 -14.21
N PRO A 169 -4.32 10.92 -15.11
CA PRO A 169 -3.90 12.27 -14.75
C PRO A 169 -4.88 12.99 -13.81
N LYS A 170 -6.16 12.71 -13.98
CA LYS A 170 -7.25 13.32 -13.20
C LYS A 170 -7.43 12.64 -11.85
N ILE A 171 -7.25 11.30 -11.82
CA ILE A 171 -7.48 10.47 -10.63
C ILE A 171 -6.30 10.56 -9.66
N TYR A 172 -5.07 10.45 -10.17
CA TYR A 172 -3.91 10.28 -9.32
C TYR A 172 -3.17 11.56 -8.98
N GLY A 173 -3.32 12.61 -9.79
CA GLY A 173 -2.64 13.91 -9.57
C GLY A 173 -1.12 13.84 -9.71
N GLY A 174 -0.44 14.89 -9.27
CA GLY A 174 1.02 14.98 -9.19
C GLY A 174 1.75 14.59 -10.48
N LYS A 175 2.86 13.89 -10.34
CA LYS A 175 3.70 13.39 -11.46
C LYS A 175 2.97 12.37 -12.33
N ALA A 176 1.92 11.70 -11.83
CA ALA A 176 1.08 10.79 -12.61
C ALA A 176 0.26 11.49 -13.72
N ARG A 177 0.29 12.84 -13.78
CA ARG A 177 -0.25 13.58 -14.93
C ARG A 177 0.56 13.38 -16.21
N SER A 178 1.82 12.97 -16.13
CA SER A 178 2.60 12.62 -17.30
C SER A 178 2.23 11.23 -17.81
N GLU A 179 2.14 11.09 -19.13
CA GLU A 179 1.73 9.83 -19.80
C GLU A 179 2.70 8.68 -19.53
N ALA A 180 4.00 8.99 -19.42
CA ALA A 180 5.04 8.00 -19.12
C ALA A 180 4.88 7.39 -17.72
N GLN A 181 4.48 8.16 -16.73
CA GLN A 181 4.30 7.70 -15.35
C GLN A 181 2.99 6.92 -15.17
N SER A 182 1.92 7.31 -15.87
CA SER A 182 0.64 6.65 -15.75
C SER A 182 0.65 5.22 -16.34
N SER A 183 1.41 4.97 -17.41
CA SER A 183 1.51 3.65 -18.04
C SER A 183 2.16 2.60 -17.15
N LEU A 184 3.14 2.97 -16.32
CA LEU A 184 3.81 2.06 -15.38
C LEU A 184 2.84 1.50 -14.32
N ILE A 185 1.85 2.29 -13.93
CA ILE A 185 0.92 1.95 -12.85
C ILE A 185 -0.09 0.90 -13.30
N PHE A 186 -0.63 1.04 -14.52
CA PHE A 186 -1.67 0.14 -15.02
C PHE A 186 -1.15 -1.25 -15.38
N ALA A 187 0.14 -1.38 -15.68
CA ALA A 187 0.77 -2.67 -15.95
C ALA A 187 0.62 -3.65 -14.77
N HIS A 188 0.49 -3.14 -13.55
CA HIS A 188 0.45 -3.94 -12.31
C HIS A 188 -0.93 -3.99 -11.65
N MET A 189 -1.97 -3.50 -12.32
CA MET A 189 -3.35 -3.63 -11.84
C MET A 189 -3.97 -4.95 -12.32
N ARG A 190 -3.73 -6.02 -11.58
CA ARG A 190 -4.29 -7.36 -11.86
C ARG A 190 -5.32 -7.72 -10.79
N ILE A 191 -6.59 -7.48 -11.09
CA ILE A 191 -7.68 -7.81 -10.17
C ILE A 191 -8.89 -8.37 -10.94
N ASN A 192 -9.47 -9.44 -10.41
CA ASN A 192 -10.74 -9.92 -10.93
C ASN A 192 -11.94 -9.20 -10.29
N ARG A 193 -13.14 -9.36 -10.91
CA ARG A 193 -14.36 -8.67 -10.46
C ARG A 193 -14.70 -8.89 -9.00
N ARG A 194 -14.61 -10.15 -8.55
CA ARG A 194 -14.94 -10.53 -7.18
C ARG A 194 -13.90 -10.00 -6.20
N GLY A 195 -12.62 -10.06 -6.55
CA GLY A 195 -11.52 -9.53 -5.74
C GLY A 195 -11.67 -8.03 -5.50
N LEU A 196 -11.95 -7.24 -6.55
CA LEU A 196 -12.20 -5.80 -6.44
C LEU A 196 -13.40 -5.51 -5.51
N PHE A 197 -14.51 -6.19 -5.74
CA PHE A 197 -15.70 -6.05 -4.91
C PHE A 197 -15.41 -6.36 -3.44
N TYR A 198 -14.63 -7.41 -3.15
CA TYR A 198 -14.30 -7.78 -1.78
C TYR A 198 -13.37 -6.77 -1.10
N GLN A 199 -12.41 -6.19 -1.83
CA GLN A 199 -11.59 -5.11 -1.29
C GLN A 199 -12.42 -3.86 -0.99
N GLN A 200 -13.34 -3.47 -1.89
CA GLN A 200 -14.25 -2.34 -1.67
C GLN A 200 -15.16 -2.61 -0.47
N LEU A 201 -15.73 -3.81 -0.37
CA LEU A 201 -16.58 -4.22 0.75
C LEU A 201 -15.80 -4.27 2.08
N ALA A 202 -14.52 -4.62 2.07
CA ALA A 202 -13.68 -4.61 3.26
C ALA A 202 -13.46 -3.19 3.80
N ALA A 203 -13.34 -2.20 2.89
CA ALA A 203 -13.18 -0.79 3.26
C ALA A 203 -14.52 -0.14 3.64
N LEU A 204 -15.65 -0.65 3.11
CA LEU A 204 -16.97 -0.09 3.38
C LEU A 204 -17.32 -0.21 4.87
N GLY A 205 -17.60 0.92 5.50
CA GLY A 205 -17.90 1.01 6.93
C GLY A 205 -16.71 0.81 7.86
N TRP A 206 -15.50 0.58 7.33
CA TRP A 206 -14.30 0.53 8.15
C TRP A 206 -13.85 1.94 8.53
N THR A 207 -13.44 2.09 9.78
CA THR A 207 -12.76 3.29 10.28
C THR A 207 -11.88 2.94 11.48
N SER A 208 -10.72 3.57 11.55
CA SER A 208 -9.86 3.53 12.74
C SER A 208 -10.15 4.69 13.71
N LEU A 209 -10.99 5.65 13.35
CA LEU A 209 -11.21 6.90 14.09
C LEU A 209 -11.38 6.69 15.61
N PRO A 210 -12.30 5.81 16.09
CA PRO A 210 -12.48 5.63 17.54
C PRO A 210 -11.31 4.91 18.21
N PHE A 211 -10.43 4.26 17.46
CA PHE A 211 -9.34 3.42 17.94
C PHE A 211 -7.94 4.00 17.64
N ALA A 212 -7.87 5.08 16.86
CA ALA A 212 -6.61 5.68 16.44
C ALA A 212 -5.68 6.02 17.63
N PRO A 213 -6.17 6.54 18.77
CA PRO A 213 -5.31 6.80 19.94
C PRO A 213 -4.69 5.54 20.56
N LEU A 214 -5.21 4.35 20.24
CA LEU A 214 -4.68 3.07 20.72
C LEU A 214 -3.54 2.53 19.83
N ILE A 215 -3.33 3.11 18.66
CA ILE A 215 -2.17 2.82 17.79
C ILE A 215 -0.99 3.58 18.37
N ARG A 216 -0.12 2.88 19.11
CA ARG A 216 0.99 3.46 19.86
C ARG A 216 2.33 3.38 19.15
N GLN A 217 2.40 2.65 18.04
CA GLN A 217 3.61 2.51 17.24
C GLN A 217 4.08 3.89 16.76
N PRO A 218 5.39 4.18 16.77
CA PRO A 218 5.92 5.33 16.05
C PRO A 218 5.40 5.30 14.62
N THR A 219 4.76 6.39 14.18
CA THR A 219 4.06 6.42 12.90
C THR A 219 4.56 7.58 12.03
N LEU A 220 5.00 7.26 10.81
CA LEU A 220 5.28 8.23 9.76
C LEU A 220 4.07 8.32 8.83
N ILE A 221 3.55 9.53 8.63
CA ILE A 221 2.47 9.82 7.70
C ILE A 221 3.06 10.57 6.50
N LEU A 222 2.90 10.00 5.31
CA LEU A 222 3.34 10.58 4.05
C LEU A 222 2.11 10.93 3.20
N THR A 223 1.99 12.18 2.77
CA THR A 223 0.81 12.64 2.01
C THR A 223 1.24 13.53 0.86
N GLY A 224 0.74 13.25 -0.34
CA GLY A 224 0.97 14.09 -1.51
C GLY A 224 0.14 15.38 -1.44
N ASP A 225 0.73 16.52 -1.80
CA ASP A 225 0.04 17.81 -1.77
C ASP A 225 -1.00 17.96 -2.89
N ASP A 226 -0.89 17.17 -3.95
CA ASP A 226 -1.82 17.15 -5.08
C ASP A 226 -2.54 15.79 -5.22
N ASP A 227 -2.86 15.14 -4.10
CA ASP A 227 -3.64 13.90 -4.08
C ASP A 227 -5.15 14.19 -4.20
N PRO A 228 -5.80 13.86 -5.32
CA PRO A 228 -7.22 14.12 -5.50
C PRO A 228 -8.12 12.99 -4.98
N ILE A 229 -7.55 11.82 -4.65
CA ILE A 229 -8.26 10.65 -4.09
C ILE A 229 -8.35 10.81 -2.57
N ILE A 230 -7.21 11.01 -1.92
CA ILE A 230 -7.10 11.21 -0.48
C ILE A 230 -6.46 12.58 -0.23
N PRO A 231 -7.28 13.64 -0.17
CA PRO A 231 -6.78 15.00 0.00
C PRO A 231 -5.81 15.15 1.18
N PRO A 232 -4.78 16.03 1.10
CA PRO A 232 -3.73 16.15 2.11
C PRO A 232 -4.23 16.54 3.50
N VAL A 233 -5.44 17.04 3.63
CA VAL A 233 -6.11 17.26 4.92
C VAL A 233 -6.26 15.96 5.72
N ASN A 234 -6.39 14.80 5.07
CA ASN A 234 -6.46 13.50 5.75
C ASN A 234 -5.16 13.15 6.48
N GLY A 235 -4.01 13.53 5.92
CA GLY A 235 -2.72 13.40 6.62
C GLY A 235 -2.68 14.23 7.91
N ARG A 236 -3.23 15.44 7.91
CA ARG A 236 -3.34 16.28 9.11
C ARG A 236 -4.30 15.69 10.14
N ILE A 237 -5.42 15.13 9.71
CA ILE A 237 -6.39 14.43 10.58
C ILE A 237 -5.72 13.19 11.21
N LEU A 238 -5.01 12.37 10.42
CA LEU A 238 -4.24 11.24 10.92
C LEU A 238 -3.21 11.68 11.97
N ARG A 239 -2.46 12.77 11.70
CA ARG A 239 -1.46 13.31 12.63
C ARG A 239 -2.05 13.74 13.96
N GLN A 240 -3.27 14.25 13.96
CA GLN A 240 -3.99 14.64 15.19
C GLN A 240 -4.54 13.43 15.95
N ALA A 241 -5.00 12.40 15.23
CA ALA A 241 -5.60 11.21 15.82
C ALA A 241 -4.57 10.20 16.35
N LEU A 242 -3.39 10.11 15.73
CA LEU A 242 -2.31 9.20 16.11
C LEU A 242 -1.31 9.92 16.99
N LEU A 243 -1.31 9.60 18.29
CA LEU A 243 -0.55 10.34 19.30
C LEU A 243 0.97 10.33 19.10
N ASN A 244 1.51 9.20 18.59
CA ASN A 244 2.93 9.02 18.33
C ASN A 244 3.21 9.04 16.82
N SER A 245 2.97 10.19 16.17
CA SER A 245 3.12 10.27 14.72
C SER A 245 3.80 11.57 14.28
N GLU A 246 4.39 11.55 13.09
CA GLU A 246 4.88 12.72 12.36
C GLU A 246 4.28 12.74 10.96
N LEU A 247 4.07 13.94 10.41
CA LEU A 247 3.54 14.15 9.07
C LEU A 247 4.61 14.77 8.18
N ARG A 248 4.79 14.19 7.00
CA ARG A 248 5.57 14.77 5.89
C ARG A 248 4.66 14.92 4.68
N ILE A 249 4.63 16.11 4.11
CA ILE A 249 3.92 16.41 2.87
C ILE A 249 4.96 16.45 1.76
N PHE A 250 4.73 15.70 0.67
CA PHE A 250 5.63 15.64 -0.48
C PHE A 250 4.95 16.17 -1.74
N HIS A 251 5.76 16.63 -2.69
CA HIS A 251 5.31 17.24 -3.95
C HIS A 251 4.96 16.17 -4.98
N ASP A 252 3.78 15.55 -4.84
CA ASP A 252 3.24 14.57 -5.79
C ASP A 252 1.75 14.30 -5.50
N GLY A 253 1.16 13.35 -6.26
CA GLY A 253 -0.20 12.87 -6.09
C GLY A 253 -0.31 11.58 -5.28
N HIS A 254 -1.38 10.83 -5.55
CA HIS A 254 -1.74 9.60 -4.84
C HIS A 254 -0.71 8.47 -5.00
N LEU A 255 0.07 8.48 -6.06
CA LEU A 255 1.00 7.41 -6.44
C LEU A 255 2.46 7.71 -6.12
N GLY A 256 2.71 8.65 -5.20
CA GLY A 256 4.06 9.12 -4.86
C GLY A 256 5.07 8.01 -4.53
N LEU A 257 4.64 6.88 -3.93
CA LEU A 257 5.55 5.74 -3.73
C LEU A 257 6.07 5.12 -5.02
N VAL A 258 5.41 5.37 -6.15
CA VAL A 258 5.87 4.89 -7.47
C VAL A 258 6.56 6.02 -8.23
N THR A 259 5.95 7.19 -8.26
CA THR A 259 6.37 8.33 -9.07
C THR A 259 7.47 9.19 -8.44
N SER A 260 7.65 9.09 -7.12
CA SER A 260 8.67 9.77 -6.32
C SER A 260 9.41 8.79 -5.40
N ALA A 261 9.60 7.56 -5.85
CA ALA A 261 10.25 6.50 -5.05
C ALA A 261 11.61 6.93 -4.51
N ASP A 262 12.46 7.53 -5.34
CA ASP A 262 13.81 7.98 -4.98
C ASP A 262 13.81 9.09 -3.90
N GLU A 263 12.74 9.89 -3.84
CA GLU A 263 12.58 10.94 -2.82
C GLU A 263 12.04 10.36 -1.51
N LEU A 264 11.13 9.38 -1.59
CA LEU A 264 10.41 8.86 -0.43
C LEU A 264 11.14 7.71 0.27
N ALA A 265 11.92 6.90 -0.47
CA ALA A 265 12.65 5.79 0.13
C ALA A 265 13.66 6.24 1.20
N PRO A 266 14.49 7.29 1.00
CA PRO A 266 15.37 7.81 2.03
C PRO A 266 14.64 8.32 3.28
N ILE A 267 13.46 8.93 3.13
CA ILE A 267 12.64 9.41 4.25
C ILE A 267 12.12 8.22 5.09
N VAL A 268 11.68 7.17 4.40
CA VAL A 268 11.23 5.93 5.06
C VAL A 268 12.40 5.26 5.77
N GLU A 269 13.56 5.13 5.11
CA GLU A 269 14.76 4.55 5.70
C GLU A 269 15.24 5.30 6.95
N ASP A 270 15.29 6.64 6.89
CA ASP A 270 15.63 7.44 8.06
C ASP A 270 14.68 7.16 9.23
N PHE A 271 13.38 7.10 8.96
CA PHE A 271 12.39 6.79 9.98
C PHE A 271 12.55 5.37 10.56
N LEU A 272 12.83 4.38 9.73
CA LEU A 272 13.03 2.99 10.18
C LEU A 272 14.30 2.81 11.03
N ASN A 273 15.31 3.66 10.82
CA ASN A 273 16.61 3.60 11.50
C ASN A 273 16.66 4.34 12.84
N ARG A 274 15.65 5.11 13.19
CA ARG A 274 15.60 5.78 14.49
C ARG A 274 15.52 4.75 15.62
N THR A 275 16.25 4.97 16.66
CA THR A 275 16.25 4.17 17.91
C THR A 275 14.99 4.38 18.72
#